data_177bb7e19b1b550c8cea8c30a3cab1b5
#
_entry.id   177bb7e19b1b550c8cea8c30a3cab1b5
#
_cell.length_a   1.000
_cell.length_b   1.000
_cell.length_c   1.000
_cell.angle_alpha   90.00
_cell.angle_beta   90.00
_cell.angle_gamma   90.00
#
_symmetry.space_group_name_H-M   'P 1'
#
loop_
_entity.id
_entity.type
_entity.pdbx_description
1 polymer ?
#
loop_
_entity_poly.entity_id
_entity_poly.type
_entity_poly.pdbx_seq_one_letter_code
_entity_poly.pdbx_strand_id
1 'polypeptide(L)'
;SKKFFGPAHLRALHLIERNPGINLGELIFKLKVTKQSLNRVLRDLIKSKMIKQIQDENDTRKKNLFLDKEGKVFFEIVYNSQKKRIFNALKNSSSDSVIKFKNVLKKIIDGK
;
A
#
# COMPACT_ATOMS: atom_id res chain seq x y z
N SER A 1 -20.80 -6.62 -11.82
CA SER A 1 -21.11 -5.98 -10.55
C SER A 1 -19.89 -5.32 -9.95
N LYS A 2 -20.03 -4.11 -9.54
CA LYS A 2 -18.95 -3.37 -8.91
C LYS A 2 -18.75 -3.88 -7.49
N LYS A 3 -17.62 -4.51 -7.23
CA LYS A 3 -17.24 -4.82 -5.86
C LYS A 3 -16.52 -3.63 -5.28
N PHE A 4 -17.07 -3.11 -4.20
CA PHE A 4 -16.38 -2.07 -3.43
C PHE A 4 -15.47 -2.74 -2.41
N PHE A 5 -14.22 -2.33 -2.40
CA PHE A 5 -13.29 -2.80 -1.37
C PHE A 5 -13.57 -2.05 -0.07
N GLY A 6 -13.68 -2.81 1.00
CA GLY A 6 -13.86 -2.23 2.32
C GLY A 6 -12.50 -1.84 2.95
N PRO A 7 -12.57 -1.33 4.19
CA PRO A 7 -11.33 -0.95 4.91
C PRO A 7 -10.32 -2.08 5.05
N ALA A 8 -10.78 -3.31 5.23
CA ALA A 8 -9.87 -4.46 5.35
C ALA A 8 -9.10 -4.71 4.06
N HIS A 9 -9.75 -4.55 2.91
CA HIS A 9 -9.09 -4.67 1.60
C HIS A 9 -8.01 -3.61 1.44
N LEU A 10 -8.32 -2.37 1.78
CA LEU A 10 -7.38 -1.26 1.63
C LEU A 10 -6.19 -1.40 2.57
N ARG A 11 -6.41 -1.87 3.80
CA ARG A 11 -5.31 -2.08 4.75
C ARG A 11 -4.38 -3.19 4.29
N ALA A 12 -4.92 -4.30 3.80
CA ALA A 12 -4.12 -5.39 3.25
C ALA A 12 -3.32 -4.93 2.04
N LEU A 13 -3.99 -4.24 1.12
CA LEU A 13 -3.37 -3.73 -0.10
C LEU A 13 -2.23 -2.76 0.23
N HIS A 14 -2.44 -1.86 1.18
CA HIS A 14 -1.41 -0.91 1.61
C HIS A 14 -0.18 -1.61 2.18
N LEU A 15 -0.38 -2.63 3.02
CA LEU A 15 0.74 -3.38 3.59
C LEU A 15 1.52 -4.15 2.52
N ILE A 16 0.84 -4.69 1.53
CA ILE A 16 1.49 -5.40 0.42
C ILE A 16 2.30 -4.43 -0.42
N GLU A 17 1.78 -3.23 -0.67
CA GLU A 17 2.50 -2.19 -1.40
C GLU A 17 3.78 -1.78 -0.67
N ARG A 18 3.70 -1.61 0.65
CA ARG A 18 4.84 -1.18 1.45
C ARG A 18 5.83 -2.30 1.74
N ASN A 19 5.39 -3.55 1.65
CA ASN A 19 6.21 -4.72 1.97
C ASN A 19 6.11 -5.76 0.84
N PRO A 20 6.67 -5.47 -0.34
CA PRO A 20 6.60 -6.42 -1.45
C PRO A 20 7.22 -7.76 -1.06
N GLY A 21 6.50 -8.83 -1.35
CA GLY A 21 6.94 -10.16 -0.98
C GLY A 21 6.44 -10.63 0.37
N ILE A 22 5.64 -9.83 1.06
CA ILE A 22 5.07 -10.20 2.36
C ILE A 22 4.23 -11.49 2.20
N ASN A 23 4.29 -12.38 3.18
CA ASN A 23 3.51 -13.61 3.15
C ASN A 23 2.26 -13.52 4.03
N LEU A 24 1.41 -14.54 3.93
CA LEU A 24 0.13 -14.59 4.65
C LEU A 24 0.31 -14.47 6.16
N GLY A 25 1.28 -15.21 6.72
CA GLY A 25 1.51 -15.20 8.17
C GLY A 25 1.89 -13.81 8.67
N GLU A 26 2.74 -13.11 7.95
CA GLU A 26 3.13 -11.75 8.29
C GLU A 26 1.95 -10.79 8.22
N LEU A 27 1.09 -10.94 7.21
CA LEU A 27 -0.12 -10.12 7.08
C LEU A 27 -1.07 -10.35 8.24
N ILE A 28 -1.32 -11.61 8.59
CA ILE A 28 -2.17 -11.96 9.73
C ILE A 28 -1.66 -11.30 11.00
N PHE A 29 -0.36 -11.40 11.23
CA PHE A 29 0.27 -10.83 12.41
C PHE A 29 0.12 -9.30 12.45
N LYS A 30 0.42 -8.63 11.33
CA LYS A 30 0.38 -7.17 11.25
C LYS A 30 -1.04 -6.61 11.30
N LEU A 31 -2.00 -7.29 10.66
CA LEU A 31 -3.38 -6.82 10.60
C LEU A 31 -4.21 -7.26 11.80
N LYS A 32 -3.73 -8.24 12.56
CA LYS A 32 -4.45 -8.80 13.72
C LYS A 32 -5.84 -9.27 13.33
N VAL A 33 -5.92 -10.02 12.25
CA VAL A 33 -7.17 -10.56 11.71
C VAL A 33 -7.10 -12.08 11.69
N THR A 34 -8.23 -12.73 11.44
CA THR A 34 -8.26 -14.19 11.29
C THR A 34 -7.77 -14.57 9.90
N LYS A 35 -7.22 -15.79 9.80
CA LYS A 35 -6.80 -16.35 8.53
C LYS A 35 -7.97 -16.40 7.53
N GLN A 36 -9.16 -16.76 8.01
CA GLN A 36 -10.34 -16.87 7.16
C GLN A 36 -10.76 -15.54 6.57
N SER A 37 -10.81 -14.49 7.39
CA SER A 37 -11.20 -13.16 6.89
C SER A 37 -10.17 -12.61 5.94
N LEU A 38 -8.88 -12.82 6.22
CA LEU A 38 -7.82 -12.37 5.33
C LEU A 38 -7.84 -13.12 4.01
N ASN A 39 -8.06 -14.43 4.03
CA ASN A 39 -8.15 -15.21 2.79
C ASN A 39 -9.25 -14.68 1.87
N ARG A 40 -10.38 -14.27 2.44
CA ARG A 40 -11.48 -13.69 1.66
C ARG A 40 -11.05 -12.37 1.01
N VAL A 41 -10.39 -11.52 1.78
CA VAL A 41 -9.88 -10.24 1.28
C VAL A 41 -8.88 -10.46 0.16
N LEU A 42 -7.94 -11.37 0.36
CA LEU A 42 -6.90 -11.65 -0.64
C LEU A 42 -7.49 -12.23 -1.93
N ARG A 43 -8.51 -13.10 -1.83
CA ARG A 43 -9.17 -13.62 -3.03
C ARG A 43 -9.79 -12.51 -3.86
N ASP A 44 -10.44 -11.56 -3.20
CA ASP A 44 -11.04 -10.41 -3.88
C ASP A 44 -9.96 -9.58 -4.58
N LEU A 45 -8.86 -9.33 -3.90
CA LEU A 45 -7.75 -8.54 -4.46
C LEU A 45 -7.06 -9.25 -5.62
N ILE A 46 -6.88 -10.56 -5.52
CA ILE A 46 -6.29 -11.37 -6.60
C ILE A 46 -7.21 -11.39 -7.81
N LYS A 47 -8.49 -11.61 -7.58
CA LYS A 47 -9.50 -11.68 -8.65
C LYS A 47 -9.57 -10.37 -9.42
N SER A 48 -9.38 -9.25 -8.73
CA SER A 48 -9.40 -7.91 -9.33
C SER A 48 -8.06 -7.50 -9.92
N LYS A 49 -7.06 -8.37 -9.87
CA LYS A 49 -5.68 -8.11 -10.33
C LYS A 49 -5.03 -6.94 -9.60
N MET A 50 -5.45 -6.68 -8.38
CA MET A 50 -4.81 -5.70 -7.51
C MET A 50 -3.52 -6.27 -6.93
N ILE A 51 -3.51 -7.56 -6.60
CA ILE A 51 -2.34 -8.26 -6.09
C ILE A 51 -2.17 -9.60 -6.82
N LYS A 52 -0.95 -10.15 -6.71
CA LYS A 52 -0.63 -11.48 -7.21
C LYS A 52 0.15 -12.25 -6.15
N GLN A 53 0.06 -13.57 -6.22
CA GLN A 53 0.84 -14.47 -5.37
C GLN A 53 1.92 -15.13 -6.21
N ILE A 54 3.13 -15.17 -5.65
CA ILE A 54 4.24 -15.89 -6.26
C ILE A 54 4.76 -16.89 -5.23
N GLN A 55 4.90 -18.15 -5.62
CA GLN A 55 5.41 -19.18 -4.74
C GLN A 55 6.87 -18.89 -4.37
N ASP A 56 7.20 -19.05 -3.08
CA ASP A 56 8.57 -18.86 -2.61
C ASP A 56 9.51 -19.90 -3.22
N GLU A 57 10.67 -19.48 -3.68
CA GLU A 57 11.65 -20.38 -4.31
C GLU A 57 12.20 -21.42 -3.33
N ASN A 58 12.35 -21.04 -2.07
CA ASN A 58 12.98 -21.87 -1.05
C ASN A 58 11.97 -22.69 -0.24
N ASP A 59 10.71 -22.27 -0.18
CA ASP A 59 9.67 -22.99 0.55
C ASP A 59 8.36 -22.94 -0.22
N THR A 60 8.01 -24.04 -0.86
CA THR A 60 6.83 -24.16 -1.71
C THR A 60 5.52 -23.96 -0.95
N ARG A 61 5.55 -24.01 0.39
CA ARG A 61 4.36 -23.77 1.21
C ARG A 61 4.11 -22.28 1.43
N LYS A 62 5.10 -21.44 1.20
CA LYS A 62 4.99 -19.99 1.33
C LYS A 62 4.64 -19.34 0.01
N LYS A 63 3.70 -18.42 0.05
CA LYS A 63 3.33 -17.61 -1.10
C LYS A 63 3.58 -16.16 -0.76
N ASN A 64 4.34 -15.50 -1.61
CA ASN A 64 4.72 -14.11 -1.45
C ASN A 64 3.77 -13.23 -2.25
N LEU A 65 3.36 -12.13 -1.65
CA LEU A 65 2.35 -11.25 -2.21
C LEU A 65 2.98 -9.98 -2.75
N PHE A 66 2.50 -9.56 -3.92
CA PHE A 66 2.99 -8.37 -4.62
C PHE A 66 1.82 -7.63 -5.23
N LEU A 67 2.00 -6.36 -5.51
CA LEU A 67 1.03 -5.64 -6.32
C LEU A 67 1.02 -6.23 -7.74
N ASP A 68 -0.18 -6.39 -8.29
CA ASP A 68 -0.37 -6.68 -9.70
C ASP A 68 -0.70 -5.38 -10.43
N LYS A 69 -0.97 -5.46 -11.71
CA LYS A 69 -1.06 -4.28 -12.56
C LYS A 69 -2.13 -3.26 -12.12
N GLU A 70 -3.30 -3.74 -11.69
CA GLU A 70 -4.36 -2.82 -11.24
C GLU A 70 -4.00 -2.16 -9.91
N GLY A 71 -3.31 -2.90 -9.03
CA GLY A 71 -2.81 -2.33 -7.78
C GLY A 71 -1.79 -1.24 -8.01
N LYS A 72 -0.91 -1.43 -8.98
CA LYS A 72 0.09 -0.42 -9.33
C LYS A 72 -0.58 0.84 -9.87
N VAL A 73 -1.56 0.69 -10.74
CA VAL A 73 -2.33 1.82 -11.27
C VAL A 73 -3.05 2.56 -10.16
N PHE A 74 -3.67 1.83 -9.24
CA PHE A 74 -4.38 2.40 -8.10
C PHE A 74 -3.46 3.31 -7.27
N PHE A 75 -2.29 2.80 -6.88
CA PHE A 75 -1.36 3.59 -6.07
C PHE A 75 -0.77 4.77 -6.84
N GLU A 76 -0.54 4.61 -8.13
CA GLU A 76 -0.08 5.70 -8.97
C GLU A 76 -1.09 6.85 -8.97
N ILE A 77 -2.38 6.54 -9.10
CA ILE A 77 -3.45 7.55 -9.05
C ILE A 77 -3.50 8.22 -7.68
N VAL A 78 -3.41 7.44 -6.60
CA VAL A 78 -3.42 7.96 -5.24
C VAL A 78 -2.24 8.89 -4.99
N TYR A 79 -1.03 8.46 -5.37
CA TYR A 79 0.17 9.27 -5.17
C TYR A 79 0.13 10.56 -5.99
N ASN A 80 -0.34 10.50 -7.23
CA ASN A 80 -0.45 11.68 -8.07
C ASN A 80 -1.47 12.67 -7.51
N SER A 81 -2.58 12.18 -6.97
CA SER A 81 -3.58 13.03 -6.31
C SER A 81 -3.00 13.71 -5.07
N GLN A 82 -2.24 12.98 -4.26
CA GLN A 82 -1.61 13.55 -3.07
C GLN A 82 -0.51 14.55 -3.42
N LYS A 83 0.30 14.25 -4.42
CA LYS A 83 1.31 15.19 -4.92
C LYS A 83 0.68 16.51 -5.32
N LYS A 84 -0.44 16.44 -6.02
CA LYS A 84 -1.16 17.62 -6.49
C LYS A 84 -1.64 18.48 -5.33
N ARG A 85 -2.19 17.83 -4.30
CA ARG A 85 -2.66 18.51 -3.09
C ARG A 85 -1.51 19.20 -2.35
N ILE A 86 -0.40 18.50 -2.19
CA ILE A 86 0.78 19.04 -1.52
C ILE A 86 1.35 20.20 -2.32
N PHE A 87 1.48 20.06 -3.62
CA PHE A 87 1.97 21.10 -4.51
C PHE A 87 1.11 22.36 -4.43
N ASN A 88 -0.21 22.20 -4.47
CA ASN A 88 -1.13 23.33 -4.37
C ASN A 88 -1.02 24.03 -3.02
N ALA A 89 -0.88 23.26 -1.94
CA ALA A 89 -0.70 23.84 -0.60
C ALA A 89 0.59 24.63 -0.51
N LEU A 90 1.69 24.10 -1.04
CA LEU A 90 2.98 24.78 -1.05
C LEU A 90 2.96 26.03 -1.90
N LYS A 91 2.28 25.99 -3.05
CA LYS A 91 2.15 27.15 -3.95
C LYS A 91 1.45 28.32 -3.28
N ASN A 92 0.53 28.03 -2.36
CA ASN A 92 -0.25 29.03 -1.65
C ASN A 92 0.36 29.41 -0.28
N SER A 93 1.55 28.91 0.02
CA SER A 93 2.23 29.17 1.28
C SER A 93 3.42 30.10 1.08
N SER A 94 3.87 30.76 2.18
CA SER A 94 5.04 31.62 2.12
C SER A 94 6.32 30.81 1.85
N SER A 95 7.34 31.49 1.31
CA SER A 95 8.64 30.86 1.08
C SER A 95 9.25 30.31 2.36
N ASP A 96 9.09 31.02 3.47
CA ASP A 96 9.58 30.58 4.77
C ASP A 96 8.88 29.28 5.22
N SER A 97 7.57 29.22 5.06
CA SER A 97 6.79 28.03 5.40
C SER A 97 7.19 26.81 4.55
N VAL A 98 7.47 27.01 3.27
CA VAL A 98 7.91 25.95 2.37
C VAL A 98 9.26 25.39 2.81
N ILE A 99 10.21 26.25 3.17
CA ILE A 99 11.53 25.86 3.64
C ILE A 99 11.40 25.03 4.92
N LYS A 100 10.59 25.49 5.88
CA LYS A 100 10.36 24.78 7.13
C LYS A 100 9.74 23.40 6.88
N PHE A 101 8.78 23.32 5.98
CA PHE A 101 8.15 22.05 5.62
C PHE A 101 9.16 21.07 5.00
N LYS A 102 10.00 21.55 4.08
CA LYS A 102 11.06 20.74 3.49
C LYS A 102 12.01 20.19 4.55
N ASN A 103 12.35 20.98 5.53
CA ASN A 103 13.23 20.57 6.63
C ASN A 103 12.59 19.47 7.48
N VAL A 104 11.29 19.56 7.75
CA VAL A 104 10.56 18.52 8.48
C VAL A 104 10.51 17.21 7.66
N LEU A 105 10.17 17.31 6.37
CA LEU A 105 10.14 16.15 5.49
C LEU A 105 11.49 15.44 5.43
N LYS A 106 12.57 16.21 5.35
CA LYS A 106 13.90 15.67 5.29
C LYS A 106 14.23 14.83 6.52
N LYS A 107 13.80 15.29 7.70
CA LYS A 107 13.98 14.54 8.95
C LYS A 107 13.20 13.23 8.94
N ILE A 108 12.01 13.22 8.37
CA ILE A 108 11.19 12.01 8.26
C ILE A 108 11.84 11.01 7.32
N ILE A 109 12.29 11.46 6.15
CA ILE A 109 12.91 10.61 5.13
C ILE A 109 14.24 10.07 5.60
N ASP A 110 15.10 10.93 6.20
CA ASP A 110 16.44 10.55 6.63
C ASP A 110 16.44 9.85 8.00
N GLY A 111 15.33 9.83 8.70
CA GLY A 111 15.22 9.21 10.02
C GLY A 111 15.98 9.96 11.10
N LYS A 112 16.23 11.24 10.91
CA LYS A 112 17.03 12.06 11.86
C LYS A 112 16.28 13.28 12.34
#